data_0ebef2698443f8259e528ea0feed1d35
#
_entry.id   0ebef2698443f8259e528ea0feed1d35
#
_cell.length_a   1.000
_cell.length_b   1.000
_cell.length_c   1.000
_cell.angle_alpha   90.00
_cell.angle_beta   90.00
_cell.angle_gamma   90.00
#
_symmetry.space_group_name_H-M   'P 1'
#
loop_
_entity.id
_entity.type
_entity.pdbx_description
1 polymer ?
#
loop_
_entity_poly.entity_id
_entity_poly.type
_entity_poly.pdbx_seq_one_letter_code
_entity_poly.pdbx_strand_id
1 'polypeptide(L)'
;PETFRNQAQVLGGLEAHASLLGAALITEDELIILGELVDEINQPHTTSEIGILNNRFHLTIAAASGNRLLVSEISQRRAELYADAFALAKVELPLPPGNDAHPGIVEAMTARDGQLASMRMWEHHQITMDGVLTARRA
;
A
#
# COMPACT_ATOMS: atom_id res chain seq x y z
N PRO A 1 -15.67 0.96 11.51
CA PRO A 1 -16.93 0.28 11.24
C PRO A 1 -17.08 -0.13 9.78
N GLU A 2 -18.27 -0.43 9.38
CA GLU A 2 -18.61 -0.90 8.04
C GLU A 2 -18.13 0.04 6.93
N THR A 3 -18.30 1.34 7.09
CA THR A 3 -17.86 2.35 6.10
C THR A 3 -16.35 2.27 5.85
N PHE A 4 -15.56 2.16 6.91
CA PHE A 4 -14.11 2.01 6.78
C PHE A 4 -13.74 0.72 6.05
N ARG A 5 -14.37 -0.38 6.39
CA ARG A 5 -14.15 -1.67 5.73
C ARG A 5 -14.47 -1.60 4.24
N ASN A 6 -15.59 -0.99 3.87
CA ASN A 6 -16.01 -0.83 2.48
C ASN A 6 -15.02 0.03 1.69
N GLN A 7 -14.57 1.12 2.26
CA GLN A 7 -13.56 2.00 1.65
C GLN A 7 -12.23 1.26 1.45
N ALA A 8 -11.79 0.50 2.46
CA ALA A 8 -10.55 -0.26 2.39
C ALA A 8 -10.63 -1.36 1.33
N GLN A 9 -11.76 -2.02 1.18
CA GLN A 9 -11.96 -3.04 0.15
C GLN A 9 -11.91 -2.45 -1.26
N VAL A 10 -12.53 -1.31 -1.48
CA VAL A 10 -12.48 -0.62 -2.77
C VAL A 10 -11.06 -0.19 -3.11
N LEU A 11 -10.37 0.43 -2.17
CA LEU A 11 -8.98 0.84 -2.35
C LEU A 11 -8.08 -0.37 -2.63
N GLY A 12 -8.22 -1.43 -1.86
CA GLY A 12 -7.47 -2.67 -2.04
C GLY A 12 -7.68 -3.28 -3.44
N GLY A 13 -8.91 -3.27 -3.94
CA GLY A 13 -9.23 -3.72 -5.29
C GLY A 13 -8.59 -2.86 -6.37
N LEU A 14 -8.62 -1.53 -6.21
CA LEU A 14 -7.98 -0.60 -7.15
C LEU A 14 -6.46 -0.78 -7.17
N GLU A 15 -5.83 -0.90 -6.01
CA GLU A 15 -4.37 -1.07 -5.92
C GLU A 15 -3.92 -2.45 -6.39
N ALA A 16 -4.71 -3.50 -6.16
CA ALA A 16 -4.45 -4.82 -6.70
C ALA A 16 -4.49 -4.81 -8.24
N HIS A 17 -5.48 -4.12 -8.81
CA HIS A 17 -5.57 -3.95 -10.25
C HIS A 17 -4.40 -3.13 -10.82
N ALA A 18 -4.02 -2.05 -10.16
CA ALA A 18 -2.85 -1.26 -10.54
C ALA A 18 -1.57 -2.09 -10.52
N SER A 19 -1.41 -2.98 -9.55
CA SER A 19 -0.27 -3.89 -9.44
C SER A 19 -0.23 -4.90 -10.61
N LEU A 20 -1.41 -5.42 -10.99
CA LEU A 20 -1.55 -6.31 -12.14
C LEU A 20 -1.06 -5.65 -13.42
N LEU A 21 -1.52 -4.42 -13.68
CA LEU A 21 -1.14 -3.67 -14.88
C LEU A 21 0.31 -3.19 -14.79
N GLY A 22 0.70 -2.69 -13.63
CA GLY A 22 2.02 -2.10 -13.41
C GLY A 22 3.15 -3.10 -13.51
N ALA A 23 2.96 -4.35 -13.12
CA ALA A 23 4.00 -5.38 -13.19
C ALA A 23 4.52 -5.60 -14.61
N ALA A 24 3.64 -5.46 -15.61
CA ALA A 24 4.04 -5.58 -17.01
C ALA A 24 4.78 -4.35 -17.54
N LEU A 25 4.48 -3.17 -17.00
CA LEU A 25 4.90 -1.87 -17.55
C LEU A 25 5.99 -1.16 -16.74
N ILE A 26 6.22 -1.59 -15.49
CA ILE A 26 7.15 -0.93 -14.58
C ILE A 26 8.55 -0.86 -15.17
N THR A 27 9.20 0.30 -15.04
CA THR A 27 10.56 0.52 -15.49
C THR A 27 11.58 0.04 -14.45
N GLU A 28 12.83 -0.17 -14.90
CA GLU A 28 13.94 -0.50 -13.99
C GLU A 28 14.17 0.61 -12.96
N ASP A 29 14.07 1.89 -13.37
CA ASP A 29 14.20 3.03 -12.45
C ASP A 29 13.12 3.02 -11.39
N GLU A 30 11.88 2.72 -11.75
CA GLU A 30 10.77 2.60 -10.80
C GLU A 30 10.98 1.43 -9.84
N LEU A 31 11.50 0.31 -10.32
CA LEU A 31 11.85 -0.83 -9.47
C LEU A 31 12.94 -0.47 -8.45
N ILE A 32 13.94 0.30 -8.87
CA ILE A 32 14.98 0.82 -7.97
C ILE A 32 14.35 1.70 -6.88
N ILE A 33 13.44 2.61 -7.25
CA ILE A 33 12.72 3.46 -6.30
C ILE A 33 11.92 2.63 -5.30
N LEU A 34 11.23 1.59 -5.75
CA LEU A 34 10.49 0.69 -4.85
C LEU A 34 11.41 0.00 -3.86
N GLY A 35 12.56 -0.48 -4.31
CA GLY A 35 13.56 -1.11 -3.44
C GLY A 35 14.11 -0.15 -2.39
N GLU A 36 14.42 1.08 -2.77
CA GLU A 36 14.87 2.13 -1.85
C GLU A 36 13.78 2.48 -0.83
N LEU A 37 12.52 2.57 -1.25
CA LEU A 37 11.40 2.84 -0.35
C LEU A 37 11.20 1.71 0.67
N VAL A 38 11.34 0.45 0.26
CA VAL A 38 11.28 -0.69 1.17
C VAL A 38 12.38 -0.60 2.22
N ASP A 39 13.60 -0.31 1.80
CA ASP A 39 14.74 -0.16 2.72
C ASP A 39 14.51 0.98 3.72
N GLU A 40 14.00 2.11 3.25
CA GLU A 40 13.65 3.25 4.11
C GLU A 40 12.53 2.92 5.09
N ILE A 41 11.46 2.27 4.64
CA ILE A 41 10.33 1.89 5.51
C ILE A 41 10.80 0.99 6.66
N ASN A 42 11.82 0.17 6.43
CA ASN A 42 12.37 -0.74 7.44
C ASN A 42 13.30 -0.05 8.44
N GLN A 43 13.62 1.23 8.25
CA GLN A 43 14.38 2.02 9.24
C GLN A 43 13.44 2.55 10.33
N PRO A 44 13.97 2.94 11.52
CA PRO A 44 13.16 3.58 12.54
C PRO A 44 12.64 4.94 12.08
N HIS A 45 11.33 5.13 12.15
CA HIS A 45 10.65 6.37 11.76
C HIS A 45 9.50 6.70 12.70
N THR A 46 9.07 7.95 12.67
CA THR A 46 7.79 8.34 13.25
C THR A 46 6.64 7.76 12.41
N THR A 47 5.47 7.64 13.00
CA THR A 47 4.25 7.19 12.29
C THR A 47 3.97 8.05 11.05
N SER A 48 4.17 9.36 11.17
CA SER A 48 3.97 10.31 10.06
C SER A 48 4.94 10.03 8.89
N GLU A 49 6.22 9.80 9.20
CA GLU A 49 7.24 9.48 8.18
C GLU A 49 6.93 8.17 7.47
N ILE A 50 6.54 7.14 8.21
CA ILE A 50 6.13 5.84 7.64
C ILE A 50 4.91 6.03 6.71
N GLY A 51 3.94 6.84 7.12
CA GLY A 51 2.77 7.14 6.31
C GLY A 51 3.14 7.77 4.97
N ILE A 52 4.07 8.72 4.97
CA ILE A 52 4.56 9.37 3.74
C ILE A 52 5.27 8.36 2.83
N LEU A 53 6.17 7.56 3.38
CA LEU A 53 6.93 6.56 2.63
C LEU A 53 6.03 5.48 2.06
N ASN A 54 5.10 4.98 2.86
CA ASN A 54 4.12 3.99 2.45
C ASN A 54 3.23 4.52 1.31
N ASN A 55 2.78 5.77 1.41
CA ASN A 55 1.99 6.40 0.36
C ASN A 55 2.78 6.51 -0.95
N ARG A 56 4.05 6.90 -0.89
CA ARG A 56 4.93 6.96 -2.07
C ARG A 56 5.12 5.59 -2.70
N PHE A 57 5.27 4.54 -1.91
CA PHE A 57 5.38 3.17 -2.38
C PHE A 57 4.16 2.78 -3.22
N HIS A 58 2.97 2.94 -2.67
CA HIS A 58 1.72 2.58 -3.34
C HIS A 58 1.46 3.42 -4.59
N LEU A 59 1.75 4.72 -4.54
CA LEU A 59 1.57 5.61 -5.70
C LEU A 59 2.59 5.37 -6.80
N THR A 60 3.80 4.92 -6.48
CA THR A 60 4.78 4.52 -7.49
C THR A 60 4.27 3.32 -8.30
N ILE A 61 3.69 2.33 -7.63
CA ILE A 61 3.08 1.17 -8.30
C ILE A 61 1.87 1.61 -9.13
N ALA A 62 1.01 2.47 -8.59
CA ALA A 62 -0.14 2.99 -9.33
C ALA A 62 0.28 3.73 -10.60
N ALA A 63 1.32 4.56 -10.50
CA ALA A 63 1.88 5.27 -11.65
C ALA A 63 2.42 4.31 -12.73
N ALA A 64 3.03 3.20 -12.31
CA ALA A 64 3.52 2.17 -13.23
C ALA A 64 2.42 1.52 -14.07
N SER A 65 1.16 1.57 -13.62
CA SER A 65 0.02 1.06 -14.37
C SER A 65 -0.22 1.79 -15.70
N GLY A 66 0.30 3.02 -15.84
CA GLY A 66 0.06 3.87 -17.00
C GLY A 66 -1.35 4.44 -17.10
N ASN A 67 -2.20 4.16 -16.12
CA ASN A 67 -3.59 4.62 -16.09
C ASN A 67 -3.74 5.81 -15.13
N ARG A 68 -3.81 7.02 -15.69
CA ARG A 68 -3.89 8.26 -14.91
C ARG A 68 -5.14 8.36 -14.05
N LEU A 69 -6.27 7.84 -14.52
CA LEU A 69 -7.50 7.82 -13.72
C LEU A 69 -7.33 6.91 -12.51
N LEU A 70 -6.72 5.76 -12.69
CA LEU A 70 -6.44 4.83 -11.59
C LEU A 70 -5.52 5.47 -10.54
N VAL A 71 -4.48 6.18 -10.97
CA VAL A 71 -3.59 6.94 -10.06
C VAL A 71 -4.39 7.97 -9.26
N SER A 72 -5.23 8.76 -9.93
CA SER A 72 -6.05 9.80 -9.30
C SER A 72 -7.02 9.22 -8.27
N GLU A 73 -7.73 8.16 -8.63
CA GLU A 73 -8.67 7.47 -7.73
C GLU A 73 -7.96 6.88 -6.51
N ILE A 74 -6.84 6.19 -6.73
CA ILE A 74 -6.06 5.61 -5.63
C ILE A 74 -5.53 6.71 -4.71
N SER A 75 -4.97 7.78 -5.27
CA SER A 75 -4.41 8.89 -4.48
C SER A 75 -5.47 9.53 -3.59
N GLN A 76 -6.65 9.83 -4.14
CA GLN A 76 -7.75 10.44 -3.40
C GLN A 76 -8.27 9.51 -2.30
N ARG A 77 -8.50 8.25 -2.63
CA ARG A 77 -9.04 7.27 -1.67
C ARG A 77 -8.05 6.95 -0.55
N ARG A 78 -6.76 6.89 -0.86
CA ARG A 78 -5.72 6.74 0.17
C ARG A 78 -5.72 7.92 1.13
N ALA A 79 -5.76 9.15 0.62
CA ALA A 79 -5.80 10.35 1.45
C ALA A 79 -7.01 10.35 2.39
N GLU A 80 -8.19 10.04 1.89
CA GLU A 80 -9.43 9.99 2.69
C GLU A 80 -9.38 8.87 3.74
N LEU A 81 -9.00 7.66 3.34
CA LEU A 81 -9.00 6.49 4.22
C LEU A 81 -8.00 6.64 5.36
N TYR A 82 -6.78 7.06 5.06
CA TYR A 82 -5.73 7.15 6.07
C TYR A 82 -5.85 8.38 6.95
N ALA A 83 -6.39 9.50 6.45
CA ALA A 83 -6.73 10.64 7.29
C ALA A 83 -7.73 10.24 8.37
N ASP A 84 -8.79 9.52 8.02
CA ASP A 84 -9.80 9.03 8.96
C ASP A 84 -9.23 7.96 9.90
N ALA A 85 -8.43 7.05 9.39
CA ALA A 85 -7.83 5.99 10.19
C ALA A 85 -6.90 6.54 11.27
N PHE A 86 -6.04 7.50 10.94
CA PHE A 86 -5.12 8.11 11.89
C PHE A 86 -5.84 9.01 12.90
N ALA A 87 -6.86 9.76 12.46
CA ALA A 87 -7.65 10.60 13.35
C ALA A 87 -8.45 9.79 14.39
N LEU A 88 -8.96 8.63 13.99
CA LEU A 88 -9.80 7.79 14.85
C LEU A 88 -9.01 6.83 15.73
N ALA A 89 -7.83 6.39 15.28
CA ALA A 89 -7.11 5.34 15.99
C ALA A 89 -6.34 5.87 17.20
N LYS A 90 -5.93 7.15 17.24
CA LYS A 90 -4.98 7.72 18.24
C LYS A 90 -3.80 6.77 18.53
N VAL A 91 -3.51 5.89 17.60
CA VAL A 91 -2.60 4.77 17.78
C VAL A 91 -1.35 5.07 16.98
N GLU A 92 -0.25 5.17 17.68
CA GLU A 92 1.05 4.86 17.09
C GLU A 92 0.94 3.39 16.69
N LEU A 93 0.78 3.12 15.40
CA LEU A 93 0.86 1.75 14.88
C LEU A 93 2.34 1.40 14.72
N PRO A 94 2.96 0.73 15.70
CA PRO A 94 4.14 -0.01 15.34
C PRO A 94 3.64 -1.12 14.43
N LEU A 95 3.99 -1.06 13.16
CA LEU A 95 3.88 -2.23 12.33
C LEU A 95 4.71 -3.32 13.03
N PRO A 96 4.12 -4.46 13.40
CA PRO A 96 4.89 -5.50 14.06
C PRO A 96 6.09 -5.84 13.18
N PRO A 97 7.29 -5.98 13.75
CA PRO A 97 8.43 -6.48 13.00
C PRO A 97 8.04 -7.80 12.32
N GLY A 98 8.22 -7.91 11.03
CA GLY A 98 7.93 -9.10 10.25
C GLY A 98 6.59 -9.13 9.50
N ASN A 99 5.73 -8.13 9.66
CA ASN A 99 4.50 -7.99 8.86
C ASN A 99 4.66 -7.05 7.66
N ASP A 100 5.88 -6.85 7.20
CA ASP A 100 6.12 -6.03 6.03
C ASP A 100 5.90 -6.86 4.76
N ALA A 101 4.77 -6.63 4.11
CA ALA A 101 4.42 -7.26 2.84
C ALA A 101 5.07 -6.56 1.64
N HIS A 102 5.69 -5.39 1.83
CA HIS A 102 6.28 -4.61 0.75
C HIS A 102 7.37 -5.36 -0.03
N PRO A 103 8.34 -6.05 0.60
CA PRO A 103 9.35 -6.80 -0.14
C PRO A 103 8.75 -7.86 -1.08
N GLY A 104 7.71 -8.56 -0.65
CA GLY A 104 7.04 -9.56 -1.47
C GLY A 104 6.34 -8.97 -2.70
N ILE A 105 5.79 -7.77 -2.56
CA ILE A 105 5.19 -7.04 -3.70
C ILE A 105 6.28 -6.64 -4.70
N VAL A 106 7.39 -6.09 -4.22
CA VAL A 106 8.52 -5.70 -5.07
C VAL A 106 9.10 -6.91 -5.81
N GLU A 107 9.22 -8.05 -5.14
CA GLU A 107 9.66 -9.30 -5.75
C GLU A 107 8.75 -9.69 -6.93
N ALA A 108 7.44 -9.65 -6.74
CA ALA A 108 6.48 -9.95 -7.80
C ALA A 108 6.53 -8.94 -8.95
N MET A 109 6.71 -7.65 -8.66
CA MET A 109 6.87 -6.59 -9.65
C MET A 109 8.18 -6.79 -10.46
N THR A 110 9.26 -7.14 -9.78
CA THR A 110 10.56 -7.43 -10.41
C THR A 110 10.47 -8.63 -11.34
N ALA A 111 9.75 -9.65 -10.93
CA ALA A 111 9.49 -10.84 -11.77
C ALA A 111 8.48 -10.57 -12.89
N ARG A 112 7.86 -9.39 -12.90
CA ARG A 112 6.78 -9.00 -13.82
C ARG A 112 5.60 -9.96 -13.79
N ASP A 113 5.36 -10.56 -12.62
CA ASP A 113 4.24 -11.45 -12.35
C ASP A 113 3.06 -10.63 -11.82
N GLY A 114 2.21 -10.18 -12.73
CA GLY A 114 1.07 -9.32 -12.41
C GLY A 114 0.05 -9.98 -11.51
N GLN A 115 -0.22 -11.26 -11.71
CA GLN A 115 -1.17 -11.99 -10.86
C GLN A 115 -0.65 -12.11 -9.42
N LEU A 116 0.62 -12.44 -9.26
CA LEU A 116 1.24 -12.53 -7.94
C LEU A 116 1.32 -11.17 -7.27
N ALA A 117 1.69 -10.13 -8.01
CA ALA A 117 1.72 -8.75 -7.49
C ALA A 117 0.33 -8.30 -7.02
N SER A 118 -0.70 -8.57 -7.80
CA SER A 118 -2.10 -8.26 -7.48
C SER A 118 -2.55 -8.97 -6.20
N MET A 119 -2.27 -10.27 -6.10
CA MET A 119 -2.64 -11.06 -4.94
C MET A 119 -1.94 -10.58 -3.67
N ARG A 120 -0.64 -10.32 -3.74
CA ARG A 120 0.15 -9.82 -2.60
C ARG A 120 -0.29 -8.43 -2.16
N MET A 121 -0.62 -7.55 -3.12
CA MET A 121 -1.16 -6.22 -2.81
C MET A 121 -2.50 -6.32 -2.10
N TRP A 122 -3.39 -7.18 -2.58
CA TRP A 122 -4.68 -7.42 -1.94
C TRP A 122 -4.51 -7.94 -0.51
N GLU A 123 -3.67 -8.95 -0.31
CA GLU A 123 -3.38 -9.50 1.02
C GLU A 123 -2.81 -8.44 1.97
N HIS A 124 -1.91 -7.59 1.48
CA HIS A 124 -1.35 -6.48 2.23
C HIS A 124 -2.44 -5.53 2.74
N HIS A 125 -3.41 -5.19 1.91
CA HIS A 125 -4.55 -4.36 2.32
C HIS A 125 -5.42 -5.05 3.37
N GLN A 126 -5.65 -6.36 3.25
CA GLN A 126 -6.41 -7.12 4.24
C GLN A 126 -5.73 -7.09 5.61
N ILE A 127 -4.44 -7.35 5.65
CA ILE A 127 -3.65 -7.34 6.89
C ILE A 127 -3.67 -5.96 7.53
N THR A 128 -3.47 -4.90 6.75
CA THR A 128 -3.51 -3.52 7.24
C THR A 128 -4.88 -3.15 7.80
N MET A 129 -5.94 -3.51 7.09
CA MET A 129 -7.33 -3.27 7.53
C MET A 129 -7.62 -4.00 8.84
N ASP A 130 -7.27 -5.27 8.92
CA ASP A 130 -7.51 -6.06 10.13
C ASP A 130 -6.71 -5.50 11.31
N GLY A 131 -5.49 -5.03 11.09
CA GLY A 131 -4.69 -4.37 12.10
C GLY A 131 -5.34 -3.10 12.64
N VAL A 132 -5.87 -2.25 11.77
CA VAL A 132 -6.58 -1.02 12.16
C VAL A 132 -7.86 -1.34 12.92
N LEU A 133 -8.65 -2.29 12.46
CA LEU A 133 -9.90 -2.69 13.12
C LEU A 133 -9.65 -3.32 14.48
N THR A 134 -8.58 -4.09 14.64
CA THR A 134 -8.18 -4.68 15.91
C THR A 134 -7.74 -3.60 16.90
N ALA A 135 -6.93 -2.63 16.47
CA ALA A 135 -6.48 -1.52 17.29
C ALA A 135 -7.65 -0.67 17.80
N ARG A 136 -8.72 -0.52 17.02
CA ARG A 136 -9.93 0.21 17.44
C ARG A 136 -10.75 -0.49 18.54
N ARG A 137 -10.60 -1.81 18.66
CA ARG A 137 -11.32 -2.59 19.68
C ARG A 137 -10.61 -2.62 21.04
N ALA A 138 -9.34 -2.31 21.02
CA ALA A 138 -8.53 -2.21 22.23
C ALA A 138 -8.65 -0.83 22.87
#